data_c334836556153a59b61b82c49f2ac3de
#
_entry.id   c334836556153a59b61b82c49f2ac3de
#
_cell.length_a   1.000
_cell.length_b   1.000
_cell.length_c   1.000
_cell.angle_alpha   90.00
_cell.angle_beta   90.00
_cell.angle_gamma   90.00
#
_symmetry.space_group_name_H-M   'P 1'
#
loop_
_entity.id
_entity.type
_entity.pdbx_description
1 polymer ?
#
loop_
_entity_poly.entity_id
_entity_poly.type
_entity_poly.pdbx_seq_one_letter_code
_entity_poly.pdbx_strand_id
1 'polypeptide(L)'
;MKPPGRIWLWLGLALGVLVVVTAVLQAVNNLLWQLSYLLPSWLVGPFSLLLFGGAALLIARFAWPWFNSVRRSGWTVFNGKGPAVAVEVEAPSNRQEAAQQNLAGLDALLQGIRDEVQRKALQQERERVAAELERGDLVLVVFGTGSAGKTSLIRALLKDVVGEVGAAMGSTTTTTSYRLRLRNLERGIRLIDTPGILEAGIEGQKREQIARDQAANADLLVLVVDGDLRAAELEVFAALASLGKRLLLVLNKCDLRGEDEEKRLLELLRRRTQGRMAPEDVITASASPQSVPMPGGKPLQPPPEIDRLLRRIAQVLHSDGEELIADNILMQSSRLSEAGRRLLGEQRQLDAEGVVDRYSWISAGVLAATPLPGVDLLGAAAVNAQMVIEIGRVYGVSLSKASAQELAVSVGRTLASLGLIKGGVSLISAALSLNLPALLLSRAVQAVGAGWLTRIAGRSFITYFQQDQDWGDGGIQEVVQRQYDLNKRESALNAFLSAAINRVVEPLQRQGKQGQLPPRPQKRP
;
A
#
# COMPACT_ATOMS: atom_id res chain seq x y z
N MET A 1 -30.49 5.45 -34.35
CA MET A 1 -30.93 6.78 -33.87
C MET A 1 -29.81 7.39 -33.04
N LYS A 2 -29.24 8.52 -33.50
CA LYS A 2 -28.17 9.22 -32.79
C LYS A 2 -28.76 10.01 -31.61
N PRO A 3 -28.14 10.04 -30.42
CA PRO A 3 -28.69 10.75 -29.25
C PRO A 3 -28.64 12.27 -29.45
N PRO A 4 -29.71 13.02 -29.12
CA PRO A 4 -29.84 14.46 -29.36
C PRO A 4 -29.03 15.36 -28.42
N GLY A 5 -28.27 14.82 -27.46
CA GLY A 5 -27.55 15.61 -26.45
C GLY A 5 -26.33 16.39 -26.96
N ARG A 6 -25.80 16.06 -28.13
CA ARG A 6 -24.54 16.66 -28.64
C ARG A 6 -24.73 18.06 -29.22
N ILE A 7 -25.88 18.35 -29.78
CA ILE A 7 -26.17 19.67 -30.39
C ILE A 7 -26.29 20.74 -29.28
N TRP A 8 -26.91 20.42 -28.18
CA TRP A 8 -27.08 21.33 -27.03
C TRP A 8 -25.77 21.70 -26.36
N LEU A 9 -24.79 20.78 -26.31
CA LEU A 9 -23.44 21.07 -25.80
C LEU A 9 -22.68 22.05 -26.70
N TRP A 10 -22.79 21.91 -28.02
CA TRP A 10 -22.18 22.82 -28.98
C TRP A 10 -22.86 24.20 -29.00
N LEU A 11 -24.19 24.23 -28.84
CA LEU A 11 -24.92 25.47 -28.69
C LEU A 11 -24.56 26.20 -27.37
N GLY A 12 -24.43 25.47 -26.28
CA GLY A 12 -24.01 26.04 -25.00
C GLY A 12 -22.58 26.59 -25.05
N LEU A 13 -21.68 25.90 -25.74
CA LEU A 13 -20.29 26.34 -25.89
C LEU A 13 -20.17 27.54 -26.82
N ALA A 14 -20.92 27.54 -27.95
CA ALA A 14 -21.00 28.67 -28.87
C ALA A 14 -21.59 29.92 -28.17
N LEU A 15 -22.64 29.70 -27.37
CA LEU A 15 -23.27 30.77 -26.57
C LEU A 15 -22.28 31.32 -25.51
N GLY A 16 -21.51 30.46 -24.84
CA GLY A 16 -20.48 30.88 -23.87
C GLY A 16 -19.37 31.71 -24.49
N VAL A 17 -18.89 31.31 -25.68
CA VAL A 17 -17.90 32.08 -26.44
C VAL A 17 -18.46 33.40 -26.90
N LEU A 18 -19.71 33.40 -27.37
CA LEU A 18 -20.41 34.63 -27.78
C LEU A 18 -20.58 35.63 -26.65
N VAL A 19 -20.93 35.15 -25.44
CA VAL A 19 -21.05 35.98 -24.22
C VAL A 19 -19.70 36.57 -23.85
N VAL A 20 -18.61 35.81 -23.86
CA VAL A 20 -17.27 36.32 -23.54
C VAL A 20 -16.81 37.36 -24.58
N VAL A 21 -17.00 37.09 -25.86
CA VAL A 21 -16.66 38.04 -26.93
C VAL A 21 -17.46 39.32 -26.79
N THR A 22 -18.74 39.20 -26.50
CA THR A 22 -19.64 40.36 -26.31
C THR A 22 -19.21 41.18 -25.07
N ALA A 23 -18.86 40.51 -23.98
CA ALA A 23 -18.39 41.17 -22.76
C ALA A 23 -17.05 41.94 -22.99
N VAL A 24 -16.11 41.33 -23.72
CA VAL A 24 -14.84 41.98 -24.09
C VAL A 24 -15.08 43.18 -25.00
N LEU A 25 -15.94 43.06 -26.03
CA LEU A 25 -16.29 44.16 -26.92
C LEU A 25 -16.97 45.30 -26.16
N GLN A 26 -17.85 44.98 -25.21
CA GLN A 26 -18.53 45.94 -24.38
C GLN A 26 -17.58 46.69 -23.42
N ALA A 27 -16.61 45.96 -22.84
CA ALA A 27 -15.58 46.55 -22.01
C ALA A 27 -14.66 47.49 -22.81
N VAL A 28 -14.25 47.10 -24.03
CA VAL A 28 -13.47 47.94 -24.94
C VAL A 28 -14.27 49.18 -25.36
N ASN A 29 -15.55 49.00 -25.68
CA ASN A 29 -16.43 50.13 -26.05
C ASN A 29 -16.61 51.14 -24.90
N ASN A 30 -16.85 50.66 -23.67
CA ASN A 30 -16.94 51.52 -22.48
C ASN A 30 -15.65 52.29 -22.22
N LEU A 31 -14.50 51.65 -22.43
CA LEU A 31 -13.20 52.27 -22.26
C LEU A 31 -12.94 53.34 -23.32
N LEU A 32 -13.38 53.12 -24.56
CA LEU A 32 -13.34 54.08 -25.65
C LEU A 32 -14.25 55.31 -25.35
N TRP A 33 -15.44 55.09 -24.82
CA TRP A 33 -16.34 56.17 -24.41
C TRP A 33 -15.70 57.01 -23.30
N GLN A 34 -15.09 56.46 -22.31
CA GLN A 34 -14.38 57.17 -21.25
C GLN A 34 -13.16 57.94 -21.79
N LEU A 35 -12.39 57.38 -22.70
CA LEU A 35 -11.22 58.00 -23.31
C LEU A 35 -11.60 59.06 -24.33
N SER A 36 -12.77 58.99 -25.00
CA SER A 36 -13.22 60.01 -25.97
C SER A 36 -13.49 61.38 -25.34
N TYR A 37 -13.71 61.43 -24.04
CA TYR A 37 -13.82 62.71 -23.29
C TYR A 37 -12.46 63.32 -22.93
N LEU A 38 -11.37 62.53 -23.00
CA LEU A 38 -10.03 62.96 -22.60
C LEU A 38 -9.10 63.20 -23.78
N LEU A 39 -9.41 62.62 -24.96
CA LEU A 39 -8.57 62.65 -26.16
C LEU A 39 -9.14 63.60 -27.23
N PRO A 40 -8.28 64.32 -27.95
CA PRO A 40 -8.69 65.09 -29.14
C PRO A 40 -9.33 64.16 -30.20
N SER A 41 -10.36 64.67 -30.92
CA SER A 41 -11.20 63.88 -31.85
C SER A 41 -10.41 63.17 -32.96
N TRP A 42 -9.26 63.69 -33.40
CA TRP A 42 -8.42 63.09 -34.40
C TRP A 42 -7.60 61.87 -33.93
N LEU A 43 -7.41 61.70 -32.61
CA LEU A 43 -6.72 60.56 -31.99
C LEU A 43 -7.64 59.40 -31.64
N VAL A 44 -8.93 59.61 -31.54
CA VAL A 44 -9.91 58.56 -31.15
C VAL A 44 -9.97 57.44 -32.17
N GLY A 45 -9.86 57.76 -33.50
CA GLY A 45 -9.90 56.79 -34.56
C GLY A 45 -8.69 55.81 -34.56
N PRO A 46 -7.44 56.29 -34.60
CA PRO A 46 -6.29 55.41 -34.49
C PRO A 46 -6.21 54.58 -33.20
N PHE A 47 -6.62 55.17 -32.09
CA PHE A 47 -6.61 54.52 -30.79
C PHE A 47 -7.66 53.41 -30.68
N SER A 48 -8.82 53.59 -31.30
CA SER A 48 -9.85 52.57 -31.39
C SER A 48 -9.39 51.38 -32.21
N LEU A 49 -8.72 51.62 -33.33
CA LEU A 49 -8.12 50.56 -34.18
C LEU A 49 -7.07 49.74 -33.43
N LEU A 50 -6.24 50.41 -32.62
CA LEU A 50 -5.21 49.73 -31.80
C LEU A 50 -5.84 48.89 -30.70
N LEU A 51 -6.91 49.38 -30.02
CA LEU A 51 -7.60 48.62 -28.98
C LEU A 51 -8.38 47.42 -29.53
N PHE A 52 -9.13 47.61 -30.60
CA PHE A 52 -9.86 46.51 -31.25
C PHE A 52 -8.91 45.51 -31.94
N GLY A 53 -7.85 45.98 -32.57
CA GLY A 53 -6.81 45.14 -33.15
C GLY A 53 -6.04 44.34 -32.12
N GLY A 54 -5.67 44.97 -31.00
CA GLY A 54 -5.03 44.29 -29.87
C GLY A 54 -5.93 43.25 -29.20
N ALA A 55 -7.21 43.59 -28.99
CA ALA A 55 -8.20 42.62 -28.45
C ALA A 55 -8.42 41.43 -29.40
N ALA A 56 -8.54 41.70 -30.71
CA ALA A 56 -8.67 40.62 -31.72
C ALA A 56 -7.42 39.72 -31.79
N LEU A 57 -6.22 40.31 -31.70
CA LEU A 57 -4.96 39.54 -31.65
C LEU A 57 -4.83 38.70 -30.38
N LEU A 58 -5.24 39.22 -29.23
CA LEU A 58 -5.27 38.49 -27.98
C LEU A 58 -6.28 37.33 -28.03
N ILE A 59 -7.49 37.57 -28.53
CA ILE A 59 -8.51 36.54 -28.73
C ILE A 59 -8.00 35.47 -29.72
N ALA A 60 -7.40 35.87 -30.84
CA ALA A 60 -6.84 34.94 -31.81
C ALA A 60 -5.69 34.11 -31.21
N ARG A 61 -4.79 34.73 -30.44
CA ARG A 61 -3.66 34.04 -29.80
C ARG A 61 -4.12 33.04 -28.72
N PHE A 62 -5.16 33.36 -27.96
CA PHE A 62 -5.73 32.46 -26.96
C PHE A 62 -6.65 31.39 -27.55
N ALA A 63 -7.41 31.71 -28.60
CA ALA A 63 -8.31 30.77 -29.26
C ALA A 63 -7.62 29.82 -30.24
N TRP A 64 -6.48 30.22 -30.86
CA TRP A 64 -5.75 29.43 -31.85
C TRP A 64 -5.23 28.08 -31.35
N PRO A 65 -4.61 27.96 -30.16
CA PRO A 65 -4.22 26.66 -29.60
C PRO A 65 -5.44 25.77 -29.35
N TRP A 66 -6.54 26.36 -28.93
CA TRP A 66 -7.81 25.67 -28.67
C TRP A 66 -8.45 25.13 -29.95
N PHE A 67 -8.49 25.96 -30.97
CA PHE A 67 -9.03 25.57 -32.29
C PHE A 67 -8.18 24.50 -32.98
N ASN A 68 -6.86 24.58 -32.84
CA ASN A 68 -5.94 23.59 -33.39
C ASN A 68 -5.95 22.26 -32.62
N SER A 69 -6.21 22.28 -31.29
CA SER A 69 -6.36 21.07 -30.48
C SER A 69 -7.65 20.33 -30.81
N VAL A 70 -8.74 21.05 -31.00
CA VAL A 70 -10.04 20.49 -31.42
C VAL A 70 -9.99 19.90 -32.84
N ARG A 71 -9.19 20.47 -33.72
CA ARG A 71 -9.05 20.00 -35.12
C ARG A 71 -8.10 18.79 -35.25
N ARG A 72 -7.14 18.60 -34.30
CA ARG A 72 -6.20 17.46 -34.27
C ARG A 72 -6.68 16.29 -33.41
N SER A 73 -7.56 16.51 -32.48
CA SER A 73 -8.18 15.45 -31.69
C SER A 73 -9.39 14.92 -32.44
N GLY A 74 -9.13 14.04 -33.42
CA GLY A 74 -10.14 13.10 -33.86
C GLY A 74 -10.69 12.39 -32.63
N TRP A 75 -11.96 12.53 -32.39
CA TRP A 75 -12.71 11.97 -31.28
C TRP A 75 -12.53 10.44 -31.22
N THR A 76 -11.53 9.96 -30.51
CA THR A 76 -11.53 8.62 -29.99
C THR A 76 -12.42 8.64 -28.74
N VAL A 77 -13.56 8.01 -28.88
CA VAL A 77 -14.52 7.70 -27.81
C VAL A 77 -13.75 7.03 -26.68
N PHE A 78 -13.79 7.63 -25.50
CA PHE A 78 -13.34 7.03 -24.26
C PHE A 78 -14.11 5.73 -23.98
N ASN A 79 -13.54 4.60 -24.38
CA ASN A 79 -13.67 3.37 -23.66
C ASN A 79 -12.61 3.46 -22.56
N GLY A 80 -13.03 3.48 -21.31
CA GLY A 80 -12.16 3.64 -20.15
C GLY A 80 -11.25 2.43 -19.90
N LYS A 81 -10.24 2.31 -20.74
CA LYS A 81 -9.00 1.56 -20.46
C LYS A 81 -7.88 2.50 -20.88
N GLY A 82 -7.24 3.15 -19.89
CA GLY A 82 -5.92 3.70 -20.11
C GLY A 82 -5.05 2.60 -20.72
N PRO A 83 -3.99 2.94 -21.49
CA PRO A 83 -3.00 1.96 -21.84
C PRO A 83 -2.30 1.53 -20.53
N ALA A 84 -2.90 0.57 -19.82
CA ALA A 84 -2.11 -0.37 -19.11
C ALA A 84 -1.27 -1.00 -20.23
N VAL A 85 0.02 -0.71 -20.25
CA VAL A 85 0.98 -1.62 -20.82
C VAL A 85 0.80 -2.86 -19.93
N ALA A 86 -0.14 -3.71 -20.32
CA ALA A 86 -0.16 -5.07 -19.88
C ALA A 86 1.15 -5.62 -20.44
N VAL A 87 2.17 -5.61 -19.60
CA VAL A 87 3.24 -6.58 -19.74
C VAL A 87 2.46 -7.87 -19.61
N GLU A 88 2.26 -8.54 -20.73
CA GLU A 88 1.72 -9.89 -20.81
C GLU A 88 2.73 -10.76 -20.07
N VAL A 89 2.56 -10.82 -18.73
CA VAL A 89 3.36 -11.71 -17.90
C VAL A 89 2.78 -13.06 -18.21
N GLU A 90 3.50 -13.82 -19.03
CA GLU A 90 3.20 -15.23 -19.26
C GLU A 90 2.98 -15.90 -17.90
N ALA A 91 1.82 -16.51 -17.72
CA ALA A 91 1.53 -17.21 -16.48
C ALA A 91 2.60 -18.30 -16.28
N PRO A 92 3.23 -18.39 -15.10
CA PRO A 92 4.29 -19.36 -14.85
C PRO A 92 3.78 -20.78 -15.09
N SER A 93 4.56 -21.59 -15.81
CA SER A 93 4.22 -22.95 -16.18
C SER A 93 4.27 -23.91 -15.00
N ASN A 94 5.08 -23.60 -13.99
CA ASN A 94 5.24 -24.37 -12.77
C ASN A 94 5.50 -23.48 -11.56
N ARG A 95 5.41 -24.07 -10.35
CA ARG A 95 5.57 -23.34 -9.07
C ARG A 95 6.98 -22.78 -8.89
N GLN A 96 7.99 -23.46 -9.43
CA GLN A 96 9.39 -23.02 -9.33
C GLN A 96 9.62 -21.76 -10.17
N GLU A 97 9.07 -21.70 -11.36
CA GLU A 97 9.10 -20.51 -12.22
C GLU A 97 8.34 -19.35 -11.58
N ALA A 98 7.17 -19.62 -10.97
CA ALA A 98 6.43 -18.61 -10.20
C ALA A 98 7.24 -18.05 -9.03
N ALA A 99 8.00 -18.90 -8.31
CA ALA A 99 8.88 -18.47 -7.23
C ALA A 99 10.00 -17.55 -7.74
N GLN A 100 10.63 -17.90 -8.86
CA GLN A 100 11.68 -17.09 -9.50
C GLN A 100 11.13 -15.75 -9.99
N GLN A 101 9.97 -15.74 -10.65
CA GLN A 101 9.32 -14.49 -11.11
C GLN A 101 8.96 -13.58 -9.93
N ASN A 102 8.50 -14.15 -8.81
CA ASN A 102 8.17 -13.39 -7.62
C ASN A 102 9.42 -12.76 -6.98
N LEU A 103 10.53 -13.49 -6.92
CA LEU A 103 11.81 -12.95 -6.46
C LEU A 103 12.36 -11.85 -7.39
N ALA A 104 12.21 -11.99 -8.70
CA ALA A 104 12.59 -10.94 -9.67
C ALA A 104 11.72 -9.68 -9.53
N GLY A 105 10.41 -9.86 -9.30
CA GLY A 105 9.49 -8.75 -9.02
C GLY A 105 9.85 -7.99 -7.74
N LEU A 106 10.37 -8.70 -6.74
CA LEU A 106 10.84 -8.08 -5.48
C LEU A 106 12.06 -7.17 -5.72
N ASP A 107 12.97 -7.52 -6.61
CA ASP A 107 14.13 -6.69 -6.95
C ASP A 107 13.72 -5.31 -7.49
N ALA A 108 12.69 -5.28 -8.33
CA ALA A 108 12.14 -4.02 -8.85
C ALA A 108 11.50 -3.16 -7.74
N LEU A 109 10.81 -3.78 -6.77
CA LEU A 109 10.26 -3.09 -5.61
C LEU A 109 11.35 -2.50 -4.72
N LEU A 110 12.41 -3.27 -4.44
CA LEU A 110 13.52 -2.84 -3.58
C LEU A 110 14.26 -1.63 -4.15
N GLN A 111 14.39 -1.52 -5.49
CA GLN A 111 14.99 -0.35 -6.14
C GLN A 111 14.21 0.95 -5.89
N GLY A 112 12.89 0.86 -5.67
CA GLY A 112 12.03 2.01 -5.39
C GLY A 112 12.13 2.53 -3.94
N ILE A 113 12.67 1.75 -2.99
CA ILE A 113 12.76 2.11 -1.57
C ILE A 113 13.98 3.00 -1.35
N ARG A 114 13.77 4.22 -0.82
CA ARG A 114 14.82 5.20 -0.54
C ARG A 114 15.50 5.00 0.81
N ASP A 115 14.77 4.48 1.80
CA ASP A 115 15.35 4.16 3.11
C ASP A 115 16.36 3.04 2.96
N GLU A 116 17.64 3.39 3.08
CA GLU A 116 18.74 2.47 2.85
C GLU A 116 18.81 1.34 3.90
N VAL A 117 18.41 1.62 5.13
CA VAL A 117 18.42 0.62 6.21
C VAL A 117 17.36 -0.43 5.96
N GLN A 118 16.14 0.00 5.66
CA GLN A 118 15.01 -0.89 5.37
C GLN A 118 15.24 -1.65 4.06
N ARG A 119 15.76 -0.98 3.03
CA ARG A 119 16.09 -1.61 1.75
C ARG A 119 17.13 -2.71 1.93
N LYS A 120 18.23 -2.45 2.67
CA LYS A 120 19.26 -3.46 2.95
C LYS A 120 18.73 -4.64 3.76
N ALA A 121 17.88 -4.40 4.76
CA ALA A 121 17.27 -5.46 5.55
C ALA A 121 16.42 -6.40 4.67
N LEU A 122 15.56 -5.84 3.82
CA LEU A 122 14.74 -6.62 2.89
C LEU A 122 15.59 -7.32 1.81
N GLN A 123 16.66 -6.68 1.35
CA GLN A 123 17.59 -7.27 0.38
C GLN A 123 18.33 -8.48 0.98
N GLN A 124 18.80 -8.38 2.22
CA GLN A 124 19.42 -9.51 2.92
C GLN A 124 18.43 -10.69 3.09
N GLU A 125 17.18 -10.40 3.43
CA GLU A 125 16.17 -11.43 3.56
C GLU A 125 15.82 -12.05 2.19
N ARG A 126 15.74 -11.24 1.13
CA ARG A 126 15.58 -11.72 -0.26
C ARG A 126 16.73 -12.63 -0.69
N GLU A 127 17.97 -12.24 -0.41
CA GLU A 127 19.15 -13.05 -0.72
C GLU A 127 19.13 -14.38 0.05
N ARG A 128 18.67 -14.35 1.30
CA ARG A 128 18.47 -15.55 2.11
C ARG A 128 17.44 -16.48 1.49
N VAL A 129 16.27 -15.97 1.10
CA VAL A 129 15.21 -16.76 0.44
C VAL A 129 15.69 -17.32 -0.90
N ALA A 130 16.42 -16.56 -1.70
CA ALA A 130 17.02 -17.02 -2.96
C ALA A 130 18.06 -18.13 -2.74
N ALA A 131 18.91 -17.98 -1.71
CA ALA A 131 19.90 -18.99 -1.35
C ALA A 131 19.26 -20.30 -0.85
N GLU A 132 18.07 -20.25 -0.26
CA GLU A 132 17.31 -21.44 0.11
C GLU A 132 16.82 -22.22 -1.15
N LEU A 133 16.43 -21.52 -2.20
CA LEU A 133 16.07 -22.15 -3.48
C LEU A 133 17.27 -22.89 -4.11
N GLU A 134 18.47 -22.28 -4.05
CA GLU A 134 19.68 -22.87 -4.64
C GLU A 134 20.27 -24.01 -3.80
N ARG A 135 20.20 -23.95 -2.47
CA ARG A 135 20.78 -24.97 -1.57
C ARG A 135 20.13 -26.34 -1.69
N GLY A 136 18.87 -26.36 -2.04
CA GLY A 136 18.15 -27.60 -2.29
C GLY A 136 17.91 -28.50 -1.07
N ASP A 137 18.26 -28.09 0.16
CA ASP A 137 17.94 -28.83 1.38
C ASP A 137 16.48 -28.59 1.79
N LEU A 138 15.73 -29.66 2.02
CA LEU A 138 14.36 -29.62 2.54
C LEU A 138 14.37 -29.35 4.05
N VAL A 139 13.56 -28.42 4.52
CA VAL A 139 13.47 -28.05 5.93
C VAL A 139 12.27 -28.73 6.58
N LEU A 140 12.55 -29.66 7.49
CA LEU A 140 11.55 -30.39 8.28
C LEU A 140 11.59 -29.88 9.72
N VAL A 141 10.47 -29.38 10.22
CA VAL A 141 10.37 -28.82 11.58
C VAL A 141 9.42 -29.66 12.43
N VAL A 142 9.89 -30.05 13.63
CA VAL A 142 9.14 -30.89 14.56
C VAL A 142 8.58 -30.04 15.69
N PHE A 143 7.25 -30.10 15.84
CA PHE A 143 6.47 -29.40 16.87
C PHE A 143 5.83 -30.40 17.84
N GLY A 144 5.38 -29.92 18.97
CA GLY A 144 4.60 -30.67 19.96
C GLY A 144 4.83 -30.14 21.38
N THR A 145 4.07 -30.62 22.35
CA THR A 145 4.20 -30.30 23.76
C THR A 145 5.53 -30.81 24.36
N GLY A 146 5.96 -30.28 25.49
CA GLY A 146 7.24 -30.65 26.11
C GLY A 146 7.42 -32.17 26.35
N SER A 147 6.33 -32.86 26.70
CA SER A 147 6.34 -34.29 27.02
C SER A 147 6.00 -35.22 25.83
N ALA A 148 5.64 -34.70 24.65
CA ALA A 148 5.21 -35.52 23.50
C ALA A 148 6.32 -36.41 22.91
N GLY A 149 7.57 -36.19 23.27
CA GLY A 149 8.71 -36.98 22.83
C GLY A 149 9.35 -36.54 21.52
N LYS A 150 9.28 -35.24 21.19
CA LYS A 150 9.91 -34.64 20.00
C LYS A 150 11.38 -35.03 19.84
N THR A 151 12.19 -34.70 20.87
CA THR A 151 13.63 -34.95 20.87
C THR A 151 13.94 -36.48 20.77
N SER A 152 13.11 -37.32 21.39
CA SER A 152 13.22 -38.80 21.23
C SER A 152 12.94 -39.22 19.82
N LEU A 153 11.90 -38.65 19.17
CA LEU A 153 11.56 -38.93 17.77
C LEU A 153 12.68 -38.47 16.82
N ILE A 154 13.23 -37.30 17.04
CA ILE A 154 14.36 -36.79 16.26
C ILE A 154 15.58 -37.69 16.41
N ARG A 155 15.90 -38.13 17.63
CA ARG A 155 17.01 -39.05 17.89
C ARG A 155 16.79 -40.41 17.18
N ALA A 156 15.57 -40.94 17.24
CA ALA A 156 15.24 -42.19 16.55
C ALA A 156 15.41 -42.05 15.03
N LEU A 157 14.91 -40.94 14.44
CA LEU A 157 15.08 -40.62 13.02
C LEU A 157 16.57 -40.48 12.64
N LEU A 158 17.36 -39.80 13.48
CA LEU A 158 18.80 -39.61 13.26
C LEU A 158 19.55 -40.94 13.32
N LYS A 159 19.26 -41.77 14.32
CA LYS A 159 19.94 -43.05 14.53
C LYS A 159 19.66 -44.03 13.40
N ASP A 160 18.42 -44.06 12.90
CA ASP A 160 18.02 -44.97 11.83
C ASP A 160 18.59 -44.59 10.45
N VAL A 161 18.67 -43.25 10.21
CA VAL A 161 19.12 -42.70 8.90
C VAL A 161 20.64 -42.53 8.83
N VAL A 162 21.30 -42.13 9.91
CA VAL A 162 22.74 -41.72 9.91
C VAL A 162 23.64 -42.72 10.63
N GLY A 163 23.07 -43.66 11.42
CA GLY A 163 23.85 -44.54 12.27
C GLY A 163 24.20 -43.90 13.62
N GLU A 164 25.36 -44.23 14.21
CA GLU A 164 25.77 -43.66 15.50
C GLU A 164 26.03 -42.15 15.37
N VAL A 165 25.17 -41.30 15.98
CA VAL A 165 25.31 -39.86 16.01
C VAL A 165 25.84 -39.44 17.39
N GLY A 166 27.04 -38.89 17.43
CA GLY A 166 27.58 -38.17 18.58
C GLY A 166 26.91 -36.80 18.72
N ALA A 167 25.62 -36.77 19.06
CA ALA A 167 24.92 -35.48 19.27
C ALA A 167 24.91 -35.09 20.77
N ALA A 168 25.34 -33.91 21.08
CA ALA A 168 25.28 -33.34 22.41
C ALA A 168 23.85 -33.28 22.94
N MET A 169 23.60 -33.82 24.13
CA MET A 169 22.30 -33.85 24.78
C MET A 169 22.12 -32.61 25.67
N GLY A 170 21.02 -31.89 25.47
CA GLY A 170 20.52 -30.89 26.41
C GLY A 170 19.00 -30.82 26.31
N SER A 171 18.28 -30.44 27.38
CA SER A 171 16.89 -30.03 27.30
C SER A 171 16.80 -28.89 26.30
N THR A 172 15.93 -28.99 25.29
CA THR A 172 15.84 -28.04 24.17
C THR A 172 15.24 -26.74 24.66
N THR A 173 16.07 -25.87 25.22
CA THR A 173 15.73 -24.46 25.50
C THR A 173 16.01 -23.57 24.28
N THR A 174 16.80 -24.09 23.32
CA THR A 174 17.16 -23.42 22.07
C THR A 174 16.90 -24.34 20.88
N THR A 175 16.53 -23.77 19.75
CA THR A 175 16.33 -24.49 18.48
C THR A 175 17.63 -25.20 18.06
N THR A 176 17.54 -26.50 17.84
CA THR A 176 18.68 -27.32 17.37
C THR A 176 18.38 -27.83 15.96
N SER A 177 19.35 -27.75 15.05
CA SER A 177 19.20 -28.22 13.67
C SER A 177 20.16 -29.37 13.37
N TYR A 178 19.66 -30.38 12.66
CA TYR A 178 20.41 -31.58 12.22
C TYR A 178 20.29 -31.71 10.71
N ARG A 179 21.36 -32.15 10.05
CA ARG A 179 21.36 -32.42 8.61
C ARG A 179 21.34 -33.89 8.35
N LEU A 180 20.41 -34.34 7.53
CA LEU A 180 20.19 -35.73 7.15
C LEU A 180 20.28 -35.90 5.64
N ARG A 181 20.65 -37.13 5.18
CA ARG A 181 20.47 -37.57 3.81
C ARG A 181 19.74 -38.92 3.80
N LEU A 182 18.56 -38.91 3.20
CA LEU A 182 17.85 -40.16 2.95
C LEU A 182 18.43 -40.85 1.71
N ARG A 183 18.52 -42.20 1.74
CA ARG A 183 18.87 -42.98 0.55
C ARG A 183 17.82 -42.71 -0.54
N ASN A 184 18.27 -42.45 -1.77
CA ASN A 184 17.45 -42.15 -2.94
C ASN A 184 16.79 -40.74 -2.94
N LEU A 185 17.19 -39.86 -2.04
CA LEU A 185 16.83 -38.44 -2.14
C LEU A 185 18.09 -37.65 -2.55
N GLU A 186 18.02 -36.93 -3.66
CA GLU A 186 19.16 -36.14 -4.16
C GLU A 186 19.46 -34.96 -3.23
N ARG A 187 18.43 -34.46 -2.55
CA ARG A 187 18.50 -33.28 -1.66
C ARG A 187 18.75 -33.68 -0.21
N GLY A 188 19.47 -32.83 0.52
CA GLY A 188 19.61 -32.99 1.97
C GLY A 188 18.33 -32.59 2.71
N ILE A 189 18.17 -33.06 3.94
CA ILE A 189 17.08 -32.68 4.84
C ILE A 189 17.69 -31.99 6.04
N ARG A 190 17.18 -30.82 6.36
CA ARG A 190 17.50 -30.09 7.60
C ARG A 190 16.35 -30.28 8.59
N LEU A 191 16.59 -31.12 9.59
CA LEU A 191 15.64 -31.40 10.66
C LEU A 191 15.82 -30.40 11.79
N ILE A 192 14.76 -29.72 12.18
CA ILE A 192 14.78 -28.68 13.22
C ILE A 192 13.95 -29.14 14.41
N ASP A 193 14.59 -29.22 15.60
CA ASP A 193 13.93 -29.45 16.88
C ASP A 193 13.48 -28.11 17.46
N THR A 194 12.18 -27.95 17.70
CA THR A 194 11.64 -26.72 18.31
C THR A 194 11.47 -26.88 19.82
N PRO A 195 11.66 -25.82 20.60
CA PRO A 195 11.22 -25.81 22.00
C PRO A 195 9.75 -26.19 22.12
N GLY A 196 9.38 -26.84 23.25
CA GLY A 196 7.98 -27.23 23.49
C GLY A 196 7.03 -26.04 23.38
N ILE A 197 6.02 -26.19 22.52
CA ILE A 197 4.93 -25.21 22.38
C ILE A 197 3.97 -25.45 23.55
N LEU A 198 3.35 -24.40 24.10
CA LEU A 198 2.37 -24.45 25.19
C LEU A 198 2.96 -24.53 26.61
N GLU A 199 4.16 -24.09 26.83
CA GLU A 199 4.67 -23.84 28.17
C GLU A 199 4.22 -22.46 28.66
N ALA A 200 3.65 -22.38 29.87
CA ALA A 200 3.09 -21.15 30.42
C ALA A 200 4.15 -20.12 30.80
N GLY A 201 3.84 -18.81 30.62
CA GLY A 201 4.65 -17.69 31.07
C GLY A 201 5.27 -16.83 29.97
N ILE A 202 6.02 -15.79 30.35
CA ILE A 202 6.67 -14.82 29.42
C ILE A 202 7.66 -15.52 28.47
N GLU A 203 8.34 -16.54 28.96
CA GLU A 203 9.21 -17.38 28.13
C GLU A 203 8.41 -18.23 27.12
N GLY A 204 7.18 -18.63 27.46
CA GLY A 204 6.28 -19.35 26.56
C GLY A 204 5.91 -18.54 25.33
N GLN A 205 5.62 -17.25 25.48
CA GLN A 205 5.30 -16.36 24.36
C GLN A 205 6.48 -16.19 23.39
N LYS A 206 7.71 -16.06 23.91
CA LYS A 206 8.92 -16.02 23.07
C LYS A 206 9.14 -17.33 22.33
N ARG A 207 8.91 -18.48 22.98
CA ARG A 207 9.02 -19.80 22.35
C ARG A 207 7.96 -20.01 21.28
N GLU A 208 6.74 -19.55 21.51
CA GLU A 208 5.65 -19.57 20.52
C GLU A 208 6.02 -18.74 19.29
N GLN A 209 6.58 -17.54 19.46
CA GLN A 209 7.02 -16.72 18.33
C GLN A 209 8.13 -17.41 17.53
N ILE A 210 9.15 -17.97 18.20
CA ILE A 210 10.21 -18.73 17.55
C ILE A 210 9.63 -19.92 16.78
N ALA A 211 8.68 -20.64 17.37
CA ALA A 211 8.03 -21.78 16.73
C ALA A 211 7.24 -21.36 15.48
N ARG A 212 6.54 -20.23 15.55
CA ARG A 212 5.81 -19.66 14.39
C ARG A 212 6.77 -19.27 13.26
N ASP A 213 7.90 -18.65 13.59
CA ASP A 213 8.92 -18.26 12.61
C ASP A 213 9.56 -19.49 11.97
N GLN A 214 9.83 -20.55 12.75
CA GLN A 214 10.32 -21.82 12.21
C GLN A 214 9.27 -22.50 11.31
N ALA A 215 8.00 -22.49 11.72
CA ALA A 215 6.92 -23.03 10.88
C ALA A 215 6.80 -22.27 9.55
N ALA A 216 6.99 -20.96 9.58
CA ALA A 216 6.96 -20.13 8.38
C ALA A 216 8.06 -20.47 7.37
N ASN A 217 9.21 -20.96 7.84
CA ASN A 217 10.38 -21.31 7.02
C ASN A 217 10.50 -22.81 6.71
N ALA A 218 9.58 -23.64 7.23
CA ALA A 218 9.60 -25.08 7.00
C ALA A 218 8.98 -25.45 5.65
N ASP A 219 9.50 -26.52 5.03
CA ASP A 219 8.89 -27.14 3.85
C ASP A 219 7.90 -28.25 4.27
N LEU A 220 8.21 -28.96 5.35
CA LEU A 220 7.38 -29.99 5.95
C LEU A 220 7.28 -29.79 7.46
N LEU A 221 6.06 -29.82 7.99
CA LEU A 221 5.76 -29.70 9.42
C LEU A 221 5.43 -31.08 9.99
N VAL A 222 5.94 -31.36 11.18
CA VAL A 222 5.62 -32.59 11.92
C VAL A 222 5.12 -32.17 13.31
N LEU A 223 3.85 -32.45 13.63
CA LEU A 223 3.28 -32.24 14.96
C LEU A 223 3.26 -33.57 15.72
N VAL A 224 3.95 -33.63 16.86
CA VAL A 224 4.04 -34.82 17.70
C VAL A 224 3.11 -34.66 18.90
N VAL A 225 2.26 -35.67 19.09
CA VAL A 225 1.33 -35.79 20.23
C VAL A 225 1.51 -37.14 20.90
N ASP A 226 1.18 -37.23 22.19
CA ASP A 226 1.27 -38.49 22.95
C ASP A 226 -0.11 -39.04 23.35
N GLY A 227 -1.16 -38.52 22.76
CA GLY A 227 -2.54 -38.91 23.01
C GLY A 227 -3.52 -38.20 22.09
N ASP A 228 -4.76 -38.04 22.55
CA ASP A 228 -5.74 -37.22 21.84
C ASP A 228 -5.33 -35.73 21.87
N LEU A 229 -5.74 -34.99 20.84
CA LEU A 229 -5.49 -33.55 20.75
C LEU A 229 -6.27 -32.82 21.86
N ARG A 230 -5.55 -32.32 22.85
CA ARG A 230 -6.10 -31.41 23.86
C ARG A 230 -6.49 -30.08 23.22
N ALA A 231 -7.31 -29.27 23.89
CA ALA A 231 -7.79 -28.00 23.35
C ALA A 231 -6.64 -27.12 22.81
N ALA A 232 -5.59 -26.95 23.60
CA ALA A 232 -4.43 -26.17 23.20
C ALA A 232 -3.61 -26.80 22.04
N GLU A 233 -3.51 -28.12 21.99
CA GLU A 233 -2.86 -28.82 20.86
C GLU A 233 -3.69 -28.73 19.59
N LEU A 234 -5.01 -28.71 19.71
CA LEU A 234 -5.93 -28.50 18.60
C LEU A 234 -5.81 -27.08 18.02
N GLU A 235 -5.63 -26.07 18.89
CA GLU A 235 -5.36 -24.69 18.47
C GLU A 235 -4.02 -24.60 17.70
N VAL A 236 -2.96 -25.23 18.20
CA VAL A 236 -1.67 -25.30 17.50
C VAL A 236 -1.81 -26.02 16.17
N PHE A 237 -2.49 -27.18 16.16
CA PHE A 237 -2.78 -27.90 14.92
C PHE A 237 -3.52 -27.00 13.91
N ALA A 238 -4.56 -26.31 14.35
CA ALA A 238 -5.34 -25.40 13.51
C ALA A 238 -4.47 -24.25 12.97
N ALA A 239 -3.60 -23.68 13.80
CA ALA A 239 -2.66 -22.62 13.41
C ALA A 239 -1.63 -23.13 12.38
N LEU A 240 -1.04 -24.30 12.59
CA LEU A 240 -0.10 -24.90 11.63
C LEU A 240 -0.78 -25.27 10.32
N ALA A 241 -1.98 -25.86 10.37
CA ALA A 241 -2.75 -26.21 9.17
C ALA A 241 -3.17 -24.97 8.36
N SER A 242 -3.41 -23.83 9.03
CA SER A 242 -3.76 -22.56 8.36
C SER A 242 -2.59 -21.93 7.58
N LEU A 243 -1.35 -22.39 7.82
CA LEU A 243 -0.19 -21.93 7.06
C LEU A 243 -0.19 -22.45 5.60
N GLY A 244 -1.08 -23.39 5.25
CA GLY A 244 -1.14 -23.98 3.92
C GLY A 244 0.05 -24.90 3.57
N LYS A 245 0.84 -25.28 4.58
CA LYS A 245 2.01 -26.15 4.42
C LYS A 245 1.66 -27.60 4.66
N ARG A 246 2.46 -28.51 4.09
CA ARG A 246 2.30 -29.95 4.35
C ARG A 246 2.59 -30.25 5.81
N LEU A 247 1.64 -30.90 6.50
CA LEU A 247 1.68 -31.22 7.92
C LEU A 247 1.47 -32.72 8.12
N LEU A 248 2.34 -33.36 8.92
CA LEU A 248 2.20 -34.72 9.42
C LEU A 248 1.85 -34.66 10.91
N LEU A 249 0.88 -35.46 11.36
CA LEU A 249 0.54 -35.64 12.75
C LEU A 249 1.03 -36.99 13.24
N VAL A 250 1.90 -36.98 14.24
CA VAL A 250 2.53 -38.22 14.77
C VAL A 250 2.00 -38.50 16.17
N LEU A 251 1.27 -39.62 16.31
CA LEU A 251 0.93 -40.20 17.60
C LEU A 251 2.13 -40.99 18.10
N ASN A 252 2.84 -40.45 19.06
CA ASN A 252 4.01 -41.08 19.66
C ASN A 252 3.66 -41.85 20.93
N LYS A 253 4.62 -42.66 21.43
CA LYS A 253 4.50 -43.50 22.63
C LYS A 253 3.41 -44.59 22.48
N CYS A 254 3.27 -45.17 21.28
CA CYS A 254 2.31 -46.24 21.07
C CYS A 254 2.64 -47.52 21.82
N ASP A 255 3.91 -47.69 22.21
CA ASP A 255 4.39 -48.77 23.09
C ASP A 255 3.72 -48.81 24.46
N LEU A 256 3.15 -47.69 24.92
CA LEU A 256 2.46 -47.62 26.21
C LEU A 256 0.98 -48.05 26.12
N ARG A 257 0.50 -48.43 24.94
CA ARG A 257 -0.92 -48.73 24.66
C ARG A 257 -1.09 -50.10 24.06
N GLY A 258 -2.28 -50.69 24.27
CA GLY A 258 -2.68 -51.88 23.55
C GLY A 258 -3.08 -51.57 22.10
N GLU A 259 -3.01 -52.53 21.20
CA GLU A 259 -3.32 -52.37 19.76
C GLU A 259 -4.72 -51.77 19.52
N ASP A 260 -5.72 -52.16 20.29
CA ASP A 260 -7.09 -51.67 20.13
C ASP A 260 -7.24 -50.20 20.59
N GLU A 261 -6.50 -49.80 21.62
CA GLU A 261 -6.46 -48.39 22.07
C GLU A 261 -5.74 -47.51 21.04
N GLU A 262 -4.61 -47.98 20.49
CA GLU A 262 -3.88 -47.31 19.41
C GLU A 262 -4.78 -47.09 18.20
N LYS A 263 -5.50 -48.09 17.74
CA LYS A 263 -6.42 -48.01 16.60
C LYS A 263 -7.54 -46.99 16.85
N ARG A 264 -8.19 -47.04 18.03
CA ARG A 264 -9.25 -46.10 18.39
C ARG A 264 -8.74 -44.66 18.43
N LEU A 265 -7.58 -44.45 19.00
CA LEU A 265 -6.97 -43.11 19.11
C LEU A 265 -6.55 -42.56 17.75
N LEU A 266 -6.00 -43.41 16.89
CA LEU A 266 -5.66 -43.07 15.52
C LEU A 266 -6.90 -42.67 14.71
N GLU A 267 -8.00 -43.40 14.84
CA GLU A 267 -9.26 -43.08 14.18
C GLU A 267 -9.86 -41.75 14.73
N LEU A 268 -9.74 -41.53 16.03
CA LEU A 268 -10.18 -40.28 16.66
C LEU A 268 -9.40 -39.07 16.14
N LEU A 269 -8.06 -39.19 16.06
CA LEU A 269 -7.19 -38.16 15.51
C LEU A 269 -7.53 -37.86 14.05
N ARG A 270 -7.74 -38.89 13.24
CA ARG A 270 -8.16 -38.76 11.83
C ARG A 270 -9.50 -38.04 11.69
N ARG A 271 -10.46 -38.32 12.55
CA ARG A 271 -11.75 -37.59 12.59
C ARG A 271 -11.58 -36.14 12.98
N ARG A 272 -10.75 -35.82 13.98
CA ARG A 272 -10.51 -34.44 14.44
C ARG A 272 -9.77 -33.58 13.39
N THR A 273 -8.95 -34.22 12.56
CA THR A 273 -8.15 -33.52 11.54
C THR A 273 -8.81 -33.57 10.14
N GLN A 274 -9.96 -34.20 10.02
CA GLN A 274 -10.70 -34.33 8.76
C GLN A 274 -10.96 -32.96 8.10
N GLY A 275 -10.77 -32.87 6.79
CA GLY A 275 -10.92 -31.65 6.00
C GLY A 275 -9.73 -30.69 6.07
N ARG A 276 -8.73 -30.95 6.95
CA ARG A 276 -7.51 -30.14 7.04
C ARG A 276 -6.23 -30.91 6.69
N MET A 277 -6.26 -32.25 6.81
CA MET A 277 -5.15 -33.11 6.43
C MET A 277 -5.67 -34.46 5.92
N ALA A 278 -4.85 -35.14 5.15
CA ALA A 278 -5.16 -36.48 4.65
C ALA A 278 -5.05 -37.53 5.77
N PRO A 279 -5.90 -38.58 5.79
CA PRO A 279 -5.83 -39.64 6.81
C PRO A 279 -4.48 -40.34 6.89
N GLU A 280 -3.75 -40.45 5.76
CA GLU A 280 -2.42 -41.04 5.65
C GLU A 280 -1.33 -40.24 6.35
N ASP A 281 -1.58 -38.94 6.59
CA ASP A 281 -0.66 -38.03 7.26
C ASP A 281 -0.77 -38.10 8.79
N VAL A 282 -1.72 -38.89 9.32
CA VAL A 282 -1.83 -39.23 10.74
C VAL A 282 -1.18 -40.59 10.97
N ILE A 283 -0.04 -40.62 11.66
CA ILE A 283 0.89 -41.73 11.73
C ILE A 283 1.19 -42.09 13.18
N THR A 284 1.36 -43.40 13.47
CA THR A 284 1.77 -43.88 14.80
C THR A 284 3.28 -44.09 14.86
N ALA A 285 3.89 -43.88 16.04
CA ALA A 285 5.30 -44.09 16.29
C ALA A 285 5.57 -44.43 17.77
N SER A 286 6.68 -45.15 18.00
CA SER A 286 7.26 -45.40 19.32
C SER A 286 8.72 -44.99 19.28
N ALA A 287 8.99 -43.72 19.56
CA ALA A 287 10.33 -43.14 19.39
C ALA A 287 11.36 -43.59 20.44
N SER A 288 10.90 -43.95 21.63
CA SER A 288 11.73 -44.43 22.73
C SER A 288 10.91 -45.42 23.58
N PRO A 289 10.75 -46.65 23.12
CA PRO A 289 9.98 -47.67 23.83
C PRO A 289 10.52 -47.91 25.23
N GLN A 290 9.62 -48.23 26.17
CA GLN A 290 10.04 -48.55 27.53
C GLN A 290 10.87 -49.84 27.59
N SER A 291 11.88 -49.84 28.46
CA SER A 291 12.67 -51.05 28.71
C SER A 291 11.83 -52.12 29.42
N VAL A 292 11.90 -53.33 28.92
CA VAL A 292 11.21 -54.49 29.47
C VAL A 292 12.11 -55.17 30.48
N PRO A 293 11.72 -55.30 31.75
CA PRO A 293 12.52 -56.01 32.74
C PRO A 293 12.61 -57.51 32.37
N MET A 294 13.83 -58.04 32.31
CA MET A 294 14.09 -59.47 32.06
C MET A 294 14.40 -60.19 33.37
N PRO A 295 13.77 -61.32 33.63
CA PRO A 295 14.12 -62.10 34.83
C PRO A 295 15.56 -62.54 34.81
N GLY A 296 16.36 -62.05 35.79
CA GLY A 296 17.77 -62.40 35.94
C GLY A 296 18.77 -61.74 34.98
N GLY A 297 18.34 -60.75 34.16
CA GLY A 297 19.19 -60.08 33.20
C GLY A 297 19.09 -58.54 33.22
N LYS A 298 19.87 -57.88 32.36
CA LYS A 298 19.70 -56.46 32.12
C LYS A 298 18.36 -56.19 31.40
N PRO A 299 17.64 -55.10 31.72
CA PRO A 299 16.42 -54.73 31.01
C PRO A 299 16.65 -54.67 29.51
N LEU A 300 15.75 -55.29 28.74
CA LEU A 300 15.77 -55.22 27.29
C LEU A 300 15.19 -53.89 26.83
N GLN A 301 15.94 -53.12 26.05
CA GLN A 301 15.47 -51.93 25.40
C GLN A 301 15.00 -52.25 23.97
N PRO A 302 13.70 -52.24 23.70
CA PRO A 302 13.23 -52.49 22.33
C PRO A 302 13.72 -51.40 21.37
N PRO A 303 13.91 -51.69 20.09
CA PRO A 303 14.26 -50.70 19.11
C PRO A 303 13.10 -49.69 18.90
N PRO A 304 13.36 -48.44 18.48
CA PRO A 304 12.31 -47.52 18.09
C PRO A 304 11.50 -48.07 16.92
N GLU A 305 10.18 -47.87 16.98
CA GLU A 305 9.26 -48.19 15.87
C GLU A 305 8.86 -46.87 15.16
N ILE A 306 9.62 -46.49 14.14
CA ILE A 306 9.41 -45.26 13.38
C ILE A 306 9.29 -45.50 11.87
N ASP A 307 9.32 -46.77 11.41
CA ASP A 307 9.30 -47.13 10.00
C ASP A 307 8.14 -46.53 9.21
N ARG A 308 6.94 -46.47 9.82
CA ARG A 308 5.75 -45.91 9.18
C ARG A 308 5.95 -44.41 8.92
N LEU A 309 6.51 -43.70 9.89
CA LEU A 309 6.82 -42.29 9.78
C LEU A 309 7.91 -42.01 8.75
N LEU A 310 9.00 -42.78 8.78
CA LEU A 310 10.10 -42.69 7.80
C LEU A 310 9.60 -42.88 6.37
N ARG A 311 8.79 -43.93 6.15
CA ARG A 311 8.21 -44.21 4.82
C ARG A 311 7.32 -43.04 4.38
N ARG A 312 6.49 -42.48 5.27
CA ARG A 312 5.61 -41.37 4.90
C ARG A 312 6.40 -40.08 4.63
N ILE A 313 7.39 -39.75 5.46
CA ILE A 313 8.31 -38.63 5.19
C ILE A 313 8.98 -38.82 3.83
N ALA A 314 9.56 -40.02 3.57
CA ALA A 314 10.21 -40.30 2.30
C ALA A 314 9.25 -40.18 1.10
N GLN A 315 8.02 -40.67 1.22
CA GLN A 315 6.99 -40.54 0.18
C GLN A 315 6.69 -39.06 -0.11
N VAL A 316 6.39 -38.28 0.93
CA VAL A 316 6.05 -36.84 0.77
C VAL A 316 7.23 -36.09 0.16
N LEU A 317 8.44 -36.32 0.63
CA LEU A 317 9.62 -35.60 0.13
C LEU A 317 10.01 -36.05 -1.29
N HIS A 318 9.72 -37.29 -1.68
CA HIS A 318 9.99 -37.79 -3.03
C HIS A 318 8.94 -37.33 -4.05
N SER A 319 7.65 -37.31 -3.65
CA SER A 319 6.57 -36.93 -4.57
C SER A 319 6.46 -35.39 -4.71
N ASP A 320 6.58 -34.67 -3.58
CA ASP A 320 6.18 -33.26 -3.50
C ASP A 320 7.37 -32.33 -3.16
N GLY A 321 8.59 -32.86 -2.94
CA GLY A 321 9.71 -32.13 -2.35
C GLY A 321 10.10 -30.85 -3.10
N GLU A 322 10.12 -30.85 -4.42
CA GLU A 322 10.41 -29.66 -5.22
C GLU A 322 9.29 -28.64 -5.17
N GLU A 323 8.04 -29.11 -5.17
CA GLU A 323 6.87 -28.24 -5.04
C GLU A 323 6.78 -27.61 -3.65
N LEU A 324 7.14 -28.36 -2.59
CA LEU A 324 7.16 -27.85 -1.22
C LEU A 324 8.17 -26.71 -1.04
N ILE A 325 9.35 -26.82 -1.63
CA ILE A 325 10.36 -25.73 -1.63
C ILE A 325 9.82 -24.53 -2.40
N ALA A 326 9.28 -24.74 -3.59
CA ALA A 326 8.74 -23.67 -4.40
C ALA A 326 7.58 -22.94 -3.69
N ASP A 327 6.66 -23.70 -3.08
CA ASP A 327 5.55 -23.14 -2.29
C ASP A 327 6.05 -22.32 -1.09
N ASN A 328 7.06 -22.84 -0.37
CA ASN A 328 7.66 -22.12 0.75
C ASN A 328 8.30 -20.79 0.30
N ILE A 329 9.04 -20.80 -0.79
CA ILE A 329 9.67 -19.61 -1.36
C ILE A 329 8.61 -18.62 -1.87
N LEU A 330 7.56 -19.10 -2.53
CA LEU A 330 6.42 -18.26 -2.94
C LEU A 330 5.78 -17.56 -1.75
N MET A 331 5.57 -18.27 -0.63
CA MET A 331 5.01 -17.69 0.57
C MET A 331 5.96 -16.67 1.22
N GLN A 332 7.25 -16.97 1.32
CA GLN A 332 8.24 -16.05 1.89
C GLN A 332 8.42 -14.81 1.00
N SER A 333 8.59 -14.98 -0.31
CA SER A 333 8.73 -13.88 -1.26
C SER A 333 7.47 -13.02 -1.35
N SER A 334 6.27 -13.61 -1.21
CA SER A 334 5.01 -12.87 -1.13
C SER A 334 4.95 -11.95 0.10
N ARG A 335 5.35 -12.46 1.28
CA ARG A 335 5.44 -11.65 2.51
C ARG A 335 6.44 -10.51 2.38
N LEU A 336 7.60 -10.77 1.78
CA LEU A 336 8.61 -9.74 1.53
C LEU A 336 8.09 -8.70 0.52
N SER A 337 7.38 -9.12 -0.51
CA SER A 337 6.76 -8.24 -1.49
C SER A 337 5.69 -7.36 -0.84
N GLU A 338 4.89 -7.90 0.06
CA GLU A 338 3.90 -7.15 0.83
C GLU A 338 4.56 -6.11 1.74
N ALA A 339 5.61 -6.49 2.47
CA ALA A 339 6.40 -5.56 3.28
C ALA A 339 7.04 -4.46 2.42
N GLY A 340 7.64 -4.81 1.28
CA GLY A 340 8.22 -3.85 0.34
C GLY A 340 7.18 -2.89 -0.26
N ARG A 341 6.01 -3.40 -0.67
CA ARG A 341 4.88 -2.58 -1.16
C ARG A 341 4.36 -1.62 -0.10
N ARG A 342 4.26 -2.08 1.15
CA ARG A 342 3.85 -1.22 2.26
C ARG A 342 4.81 -0.07 2.47
N LEU A 343 6.12 -0.34 2.57
CA LEU A 343 7.15 0.69 2.73
C LEU A 343 7.18 1.68 1.57
N LEU A 344 7.09 1.18 0.34
CA LEU A 344 7.01 2.02 -0.85
C LEU A 344 5.72 2.86 -0.86
N GLY A 345 4.60 2.29 -0.40
CA GLY A 345 3.33 2.99 -0.23
C GLY A 345 3.42 4.13 0.78
N GLU A 346 4.00 3.89 1.95
CA GLU A 346 4.24 4.89 2.99
C GLU A 346 5.16 6.02 2.49
N GLN A 347 6.24 5.68 1.79
CA GLN A 347 7.15 6.66 1.18
C GLN A 347 6.42 7.52 0.12
N ARG A 348 5.68 6.89 -0.79
CA ARG A 348 4.91 7.59 -1.83
C ARG A 348 3.85 8.51 -1.22
N GLN A 349 3.21 8.08 -0.14
CA GLN A 349 2.24 8.91 0.56
C GLN A 349 2.89 10.16 1.13
N LEU A 350 4.02 10.06 1.83
CA LEU A 350 4.76 11.20 2.38
C LEU A 350 5.23 12.16 1.28
N ASP A 351 5.78 11.63 0.18
CA ASP A 351 6.19 12.44 -0.97
C ASP A 351 4.99 13.18 -1.59
N ALA A 352 3.86 12.51 -1.76
CA ALA A 352 2.64 13.10 -2.31
C ALA A 352 2.02 14.15 -1.38
N GLU A 353 2.04 13.93 -0.06
CA GLU A 353 1.61 14.95 0.92
C GLU A 353 2.50 16.20 0.84
N GLY A 354 3.82 16.02 0.64
CA GLY A 354 4.73 17.15 0.39
C GLY A 354 4.40 17.93 -0.89
N VAL A 355 3.98 17.24 -1.96
CA VAL A 355 3.47 17.88 -3.18
C VAL A 355 2.20 18.67 -2.86
N VAL A 356 1.22 18.07 -2.18
CA VAL A 356 -0.05 18.73 -1.82
C VAL A 356 0.20 19.97 -0.96
N ASP A 357 1.08 19.88 0.03
CA ASP A 357 1.42 21.03 0.87
C ASP A 357 2.03 22.16 0.03
N ARG A 358 2.98 21.87 -0.84
CA ARG A 358 3.59 22.87 -1.72
C ARG A 358 2.55 23.57 -2.60
N TYR A 359 1.70 22.81 -3.28
CA TYR A 359 0.68 23.36 -4.17
C TYR A 359 -0.44 24.09 -3.44
N SER A 360 -0.77 23.69 -2.22
CA SER A 360 -1.70 24.45 -1.35
C SER A 360 -1.21 25.87 -1.08
N TRP A 361 0.09 26.03 -0.79
CA TRP A 361 0.68 27.34 -0.56
C TRP A 361 0.89 28.13 -1.86
N ILE A 362 1.17 27.48 -2.99
CA ILE A 362 1.20 28.13 -4.30
C ILE A 362 -0.18 28.69 -4.65
N SER A 363 -1.26 27.92 -4.48
CA SER A 363 -2.63 28.37 -4.71
C SER A 363 -2.99 29.56 -3.81
N ALA A 364 -2.66 29.49 -2.53
CA ALA A 364 -2.86 30.60 -1.60
C ALA A 364 -2.09 31.87 -2.03
N GLY A 365 -0.82 31.72 -2.44
CA GLY A 365 0.03 32.82 -2.89
C GLY A 365 -0.46 33.48 -4.19
N VAL A 366 -0.88 32.68 -5.16
CA VAL A 366 -1.44 33.16 -6.44
C VAL A 366 -2.68 34.03 -6.18
N LEU A 367 -3.62 33.57 -5.33
CA LEU A 367 -4.80 34.34 -5.00
C LEU A 367 -4.50 35.57 -4.15
N ALA A 368 -3.51 35.50 -3.26
CA ALA A 368 -3.08 36.68 -2.49
C ALA A 368 -2.51 37.81 -3.40
N ALA A 369 -1.81 37.43 -4.48
CA ALA A 369 -1.15 38.34 -5.40
C ALA A 369 -2.05 38.88 -6.52
N THR A 370 -3.11 38.16 -6.93
CA THR A 370 -3.99 38.53 -8.05
C THR A 370 -5.33 39.07 -7.56
N PRO A 371 -5.59 40.38 -7.62
CA PRO A 371 -6.86 40.94 -7.14
C PRO A 371 -7.99 40.95 -8.18
N LEU A 372 -7.89 40.21 -9.29
CA LEU A 372 -8.84 40.24 -10.41
C LEU A 372 -9.86 39.09 -10.33
N PRO A 373 -11.15 39.36 -10.12
CA PRO A 373 -12.18 38.31 -10.16
C PRO A 373 -12.31 37.73 -11.56
N GLY A 374 -12.28 36.39 -11.65
CA GLY A 374 -12.39 35.60 -12.90
C GLY A 374 -11.09 34.98 -13.39
N VAL A 375 -9.93 35.57 -13.13
CA VAL A 375 -8.60 34.97 -13.40
C VAL A 375 -8.28 33.87 -12.38
N ASP A 376 -8.86 33.97 -11.20
CA ASP A 376 -8.68 33.08 -10.07
C ASP A 376 -9.04 31.63 -10.38
N LEU A 377 -10.11 31.40 -11.15
CA LEU A 377 -10.60 30.07 -11.46
C LEU A 377 -9.66 29.32 -12.44
N LEU A 378 -9.16 30.04 -13.46
CA LEU A 378 -8.23 29.45 -14.45
C LEU A 378 -6.85 29.21 -13.84
N GLY A 379 -6.37 30.14 -13.00
CA GLY A 379 -5.12 29.99 -12.27
C GLY A 379 -5.16 28.80 -11.28
N ALA A 380 -6.24 28.69 -10.51
CA ALA A 380 -6.45 27.58 -9.60
C ALA A 380 -6.56 26.22 -10.34
N ALA A 381 -7.24 26.18 -11.48
CA ALA A 381 -7.34 24.96 -12.28
C ALA A 381 -5.98 24.51 -12.84
N ALA A 382 -5.15 25.46 -13.30
CA ALA A 382 -3.81 25.14 -13.80
C ALA A 382 -2.87 24.64 -12.69
N VAL A 383 -2.91 25.29 -11.51
CA VAL A 383 -2.13 24.88 -10.33
C VAL A 383 -2.54 23.48 -9.87
N ASN A 384 -3.86 23.21 -9.79
CA ASN A 384 -4.36 21.91 -9.40
C ASN A 384 -4.05 20.81 -10.44
N ALA A 385 -4.11 21.10 -11.74
CA ALA A 385 -3.72 20.16 -12.78
C ALA A 385 -2.23 19.79 -12.70
N GLN A 386 -1.36 20.76 -12.43
CA GLN A 386 0.07 20.50 -12.24
C GLN A 386 0.33 19.67 -10.97
N MET A 387 -0.40 19.95 -9.89
CA MET A 387 -0.38 19.13 -8.66
C MET A 387 -0.74 17.67 -8.96
N VAL A 388 -1.81 17.43 -9.72
CA VAL A 388 -2.25 16.07 -10.11
C VAL A 388 -1.17 15.34 -10.90
N ILE A 389 -0.51 16.03 -11.85
CA ILE A 389 0.61 15.45 -12.62
C ILE A 389 1.75 15.03 -11.69
N GLU A 390 2.11 15.88 -10.73
CA GLU A 390 3.22 15.57 -9.81
C GLU A 390 2.86 14.46 -8.82
N ILE A 391 1.63 14.44 -8.29
CA ILE A 391 1.14 13.32 -7.48
C ILE A 391 1.15 12.02 -8.30
N GLY A 392 0.64 12.06 -9.54
CA GLY A 392 0.69 10.90 -10.45
C GLY A 392 2.10 10.36 -10.62
N ARG A 393 3.10 11.24 -10.81
CA ARG A 393 4.51 10.82 -10.94
C ARG A 393 5.04 10.12 -9.68
N VAL A 394 4.66 10.58 -8.49
CA VAL A 394 5.03 9.92 -7.22
C VAL A 394 4.52 8.47 -7.20
N TYR A 395 3.33 8.24 -7.73
CA TYR A 395 2.74 6.89 -7.83
C TYR A 395 3.17 6.11 -9.09
N GLY A 396 4.04 6.69 -9.92
CA GLY A 396 4.55 6.05 -11.15
C GLY A 396 3.60 6.18 -12.35
N VAL A 397 2.59 7.04 -12.26
CA VAL A 397 1.60 7.29 -13.32
C VAL A 397 1.98 8.52 -14.13
N SER A 398 2.11 8.37 -15.44
CA SER A 398 2.34 9.48 -16.37
C SER A 398 1.00 10.01 -16.90
N LEU A 399 0.61 11.21 -16.47
CA LEU A 399 -0.61 11.86 -16.93
C LEU A 399 -0.33 12.90 -18.00
N SER A 400 -1.21 12.97 -19.01
CA SER A 400 -1.25 14.09 -19.93
C SER A 400 -1.81 15.34 -19.24
N LYS A 401 -1.43 16.53 -19.72
CA LYS A 401 -1.99 17.80 -19.19
C LYS A 401 -3.52 17.83 -19.31
N ALA A 402 -4.07 17.29 -20.39
CA ALA A 402 -5.51 17.25 -20.61
C ALA A 402 -6.22 16.36 -19.58
N SER A 403 -5.70 15.14 -19.34
CA SER A 403 -6.26 14.23 -18.33
C SER A 403 -6.17 14.80 -16.92
N ALA A 404 -5.05 15.45 -16.58
CA ALA A 404 -4.87 16.08 -15.28
C ALA A 404 -5.83 17.26 -15.07
N GLN A 405 -6.08 18.07 -16.12
CA GLN A 405 -7.06 19.15 -16.06
C GLN A 405 -8.49 18.60 -15.88
N GLU A 406 -8.84 17.54 -16.59
CA GLU A 406 -10.16 16.90 -16.47
C GLU A 406 -10.37 16.37 -15.04
N LEU A 407 -9.39 15.68 -14.47
CA LEU A 407 -9.42 15.23 -13.07
C LEU A 407 -9.55 16.40 -12.10
N ALA A 408 -8.74 17.46 -12.26
CA ALA A 408 -8.80 18.64 -11.40
C ALA A 408 -10.16 19.34 -11.47
N VAL A 409 -10.74 19.48 -12.66
CA VAL A 409 -12.08 20.06 -12.87
C VAL A 409 -13.16 19.17 -12.27
N SER A 410 -13.04 17.85 -12.38
CA SER A 410 -14.00 16.89 -11.81
C SER A 410 -14.06 17.02 -10.28
N VAL A 411 -12.91 17.04 -9.59
CA VAL A 411 -12.85 17.27 -8.14
C VAL A 411 -13.38 18.65 -7.78
N GLY A 412 -13.02 19.69 -8.55
CA GLY A 412 -13.52 21.04 -8.34
C GLY A 412 -15.05 21.15 -8.44
N ARG A 413 -15.66 20.51 -9.42
CA ARG A 413 -17.12 20.42 -9.56
C ARG A 413 -17.76 19.68 -8.40
N THR A 414 -17.14 18.61 -7.93
CA THR A 414 -17.61 17.83 -6.78
C THR A 414 -17.57 18.67 -5.50
N LEU A 415 -16.49 19.42 -5.25
CA LEU A 415 -16.40 20.36 -4.13
C LEU A 415 -17.50 21.43 -4.17
N ALA A 416 -17.81 21.93 -5.39
CA ALA A 416 -18.86 22.91 -5.59
C ALA A 416 -20.26 22.31 -5.37
N SER A 417 -20.55 21.15 -5.94
CA SER A 417 -21.86 20.48 -5.85
C SER A 417 -22.22 20.05 -4.43
N LEU A 418 -21.23 19.66 -3.65
CA LEU A 418 -21.38 19.31 -2.23
C LEU A 418 -21.45 20.56 -1.31
N GLY A 419 -21.33 21.78 -1.86
CA GLY A 419 -21.34 23.02 -1.06
C GLY A 419 -20.10 23.23 -0.22
N LEU A 420 -19.05 22.43 -0.39
CA LEU A 420 -17.85 22.42 0.42
C LEU A 420 -17.00 23.68 0.23
N ILE A 421 -17.11 24.36 -0.92
CA ILE A 421 -16.46 25.65 -1.17
C ILE A 421 -17.01 26.70 -0.22
N LYS A 422 -18.35 26.86 -0.16
CA LYS A 422 -18.99 27.82 0.74
C LYS A 422 -18.74 27.49 2.21
N GLY A 423 -18.89 26.21 2.57
CA GLY A 423 -18.64 25.73 3.93
C GLY A 423 -17.20 25.96 4.38
N GLY A 424 -16.22 25.67 3.51
CA GLY A 424 -14.80 25.88 3.78
C GLY A 424 -14.43 27.36 3.96
N VAL A 425 -14.89 28.22 3.04
CA VAL A 425 -14.66 29.67 3.14
C VAL A 425 -15.28 30.25 4.41
N SER A 426 -16.48 29.79 4.79
CA SER A 426 -17.13 30.22 6.04
C SER A 426 -16.32 29.81 7.29
N LEU A 427 -15.80 28.57 7.33
CA LEU A 427 -14.95 28.09 8.43
C LEU A 427 -13.66 28.92 8.55
N ILE A 428 -12.97 29.15 7.44
CA ILE A 428 -11.74 29.95 7.40
C ILE A 428 -12.03 31.42 7.79
N SER A 429 -13.14 31.97 7.32
CA SER A 429 -13.57 33.33 7.66
C SER A 429 -13.81 33.47 9.17
N ALA A 430 -14.54 32.55 9.77
CA ALA A 430 -14.79 32.54 11.21
C ALA A 430 -13.49 32.48 12.03
N ALA A 431 -12.55 31.61 11.60
CA ALA A 431 -11.27 31.44 12.29
C ALA A 431 -10.33 32.65 12.16
N LEU A 432 -10.33 33.34 11.02
CA LEU A 432 -9.45 34.51 10.77
C LEU A 432 -10.05 35.85 11.27
N SER A 433 -11.38 35.94 11.43
CA SER A 433 -12.05 37.19 11.87
C SER A 433 -11.62 37.64 13.25
N LEU A 434 -11.15 36.76 14.10
CA LEU A 434 -10.68 37.07 15.45
C LEU A 434 -9.35 37.80 15.49
N ASN A 435 -8.54 37.74 14.41
CA ASN A 435 -7.15 38.20 14.42
C ASN A 435 -6.78 39.23 13.34
N LEU A 436 -7.73 39.67 12.48
CA LEU A 436 -7.41 40.46 11.31
C LEU A 436 -8.30 41.73 11.20
N PRO A 437 -7.71 42.87 10.78
CA PRO A 437 -8.48 44.05 10.37
C PRO A 437 -9.37 43.77 9.16
N ALA A 438 -10.57 44.34 9.10
CA ALA A 438 -11.58 44.04 8.08
C ALA A 438 -11.09 44.20 6.62
N LEU A 439 -10.18 45.15 6.35
CA LEU A 439 -9.60 45.39 5.02
C LEU A 439 -8.71 44.27 4.52
N LEU A 440 -8.03 43.56 5.42
CA LEU A 440 -7.14 42.43 5.07
C LEU A 440 -7.85 41.08 5.14
N LEU A 441 -8.95 41.03 5.89
CA LEU A 441 -9.69 39.79 6.14
C LEU A 441 -10.19 39.14 4.84
N SER A 442 -10.78 39.91 3.92
CA SER A 442 -11.33 39.33 2.66
C SER A 442 -10.25 38.65 1.80
N ARG A 443 -9.09 39.31 1.64
CA ARG A 443 -7.97 38.72 0.86
C ARG A 443 -7.35 37.51 1.55
N ALA A 444 -7.18 37.61 2.87
CA ALA A 444 -6.64 36.49 3.64
C ALA A 444 -7.58 35.28 3.59
N VAL A 445 -8.90 35.46 3.73
CA VAL A 445 -9.91 34.40 3.65
C VAL A 445 -9.91 33.74 2.27
N GLN A 446 -9.84 34.54 1.19
CA GLN A 446 -9.78 33.97 -0.18
C GLN A 446 -8.51 33.16 -0.40
N ALA A 447 -7.35 33.70 -0.06
CA ALA A 447 -6.06 33.04 -0.23
C ALA A 447 -5.94 31.77 0.61
N VAL A 448 -6.26 31.84 1.90
CA VAL A 448 -6.19 30.71 2.82
C VAL A 448 -7.25 29.66 2.46
N GLY A 449 -8.46 30.10 2.08
CA GLY A 449 -9.53 29.22 1.61
C GLY A 449 -9.16 28.43 0.35
N ALA A 450 -8.51 29.07 -0.62
CA ALA A 450 -8.02 28.41 -1.81
C ALA A 450 -6.95 27.35 -1.48
N GLY A 451 -5.98 27.69 -0.63
CA GLY A 451 -4.97 26.74 -0.18
C GLY A 451 -5.59 25.54 0.53
N TRP A 452 -6.59 25.75 1.38
CA TRP A 452 -7.29 24.68 2.09
C TRP A 452 -8.10 23.78 1.14
N LEU A 453 -8.81 24.35 0.18
CA LEU A 453 -9.54 23.59 -0.85
C LEU A 453 -8.58 22.80 -1.75
N THR A 454 -7.43 23.40 -2.14
CA THR A 454 -6.37 22.69 -2.87
C THR A 454 -5.82 21.51 -2.07
N ARG A 455 -5.66 21.67 -0.74
CA ARG A 455 -5.23 20.58 0.14
C ARG A 455 -6.24 19.43 0.15
N ILE A 456 -7.54 19.71 0.23
CA ILE A 456 -8.60 18.69 0.17
C ILE A 456 -8.57 17.98 -1.18
N ALA A 457 -8.51 18.73 -2.28
CA ALA A 457 -8.42 18.18 -3.62
C ALA A 457 -7.17 17.30 -3.78
N GLY A 458 -6.01 17.76 -3.34
CA GLY A 458 -4.76 17.01 -3.41
C GLY A 458 -4.79 15.70 -2.63
N ARG A 459 -5.35 15.70 -1.42
CA ARG A 459 -5.54 14.48 -0.63
C ARG A 459 -6.55 13.51 -1.25
N SER A 460 -7.57 14.03 -1.93
CA SER A 460 -8.49 13.19 -2.71
C SER A 460 -7.76 12.52 -3.87
N PHE A 461 -6.84 13.22 -4.54
CA PHE A 461 -6.02 12.61 -5.59
C PHE A 461 -5.02 11.59 -5.04
N ILE A 462 -4.44 11.80 -3.85
CA ILE A 462 -3.61 10.77 -3.19
C ILE A 462 -4.42 9.48 -3.04
N THR A 463 -5.65 9.57 -2.53
CA THR A 463 -6.53 8.40 -2.38
C THR A 463 -6.81 7.73 -3.73
N TYR A 464 -7.11 8.51 -4.77
CA TYR A 464 -7.33 8.02 -6.13
C TYR A 464 -6.13 7.22 -6.69
N PHE A 465 -4.92 7.74 -6.53
CA PHE A 465 -3.72 7.06 -7.01
C PHE A 465 -3.32 5.87 -6.13
N GLN A 466 -3.63 5.89 -4.84
CA GLN A 466 -3.43 4.74 -3.94
C GLN A 466 -4.34 3.55 -4.30
N GLN A 467 -5.49 3.82 -4.92
CA GLN A 467 -6.48 2.83 -5.38
C GLN A 467 -6.34 2.54 -6.89
N ASP A 468 -5.13 2.56 -7.42
CA ASP A 468 -4.86 2.27 -8.84
C ASP A 468 -5.70 3.07 -9.85
N GLN A 469 -5.87 4.37 -9.59
CA GLN A 469 -6.66 5.30 -10.39
C GLN A 469 -8.17 4.98 -10.36
N ASP A 470 -8.65 4.49 -9.22
CA ASP A 470 -10.07 4.28 -8.97
C ASP A 470 -10.55 5.16 -7.79
N TRP A 471 -11.80 5.59 -7.84
CA TRP A 471 -12.45 6.34 -6.77
C TRP A 471 -13.14 5.43 -5.74
N GLY A 472 -13.15 4.11 -5.98
CA GLY A 472 -13.86 3.12 -5.18
C GLY A 472 -15.39 3.14 -5.39
N ASP A 473 -16.10 2.27 -4.69
CA ASP A 473 -17.55 2.05 -4.85
C ASP A 473 -18.41 3.30 -4.59
N GLY A 474 -17.97 4.18 -3.69
CA GLY A 474 -18.66 5.44 -3.38
C GLY A 474 -18.33 6.60 -4.32
N GLY A 475 -17.42 6.39 -5.27
CA GLY A 475 -17.02 7.35 -6.28
C GLY A 475 -16.34 8.61 -5.72
N ILE A 476 -16.09 9.56 -6.61
CA ILE A 476 -15.40 10.82 -6.30
C ILE A 476 -16.05 11.62 -5.17
N GLN A 477 -17.38 11.55 -5.04
CA GLN A 477 -18.12 12.32 -4.03
C GLN A 477 -17.80 11.85 -2.62
N GLU A 478 -17.76 10.54 -2.39
CA GLU A 478 -17.43 9.97 -1.09
C GLU A 478 -15.99 10.28 -0.69
N VAL A 479 -15.05 10.13 -1.61
CA VAL A 479 -13.63 10.41 -1.35
C VAL A 479 -13.43 11.88 -0.98
N VAL A 480 -14.01 12.80 -1.76
CA VAL A 480 -13.90 14.24 -1.53
C VAL A 480 -14.56 14.64 -0.20
N GLN A 481 -15.75 14.10 0.10
CA GLN A 481 -16.44 14.35 1.37
C GLN A 481 -15.62 13.85 2.56
N ARG A 482 -15.10 12.64 2.48
CA ARG A 482 -14.25 12.05 3.52
C ARG A 482 -12.99 12.89 3.78
N GLN A 483 -12.32 13.35 2.72
CA GLN A 483 -11.14 14.20 2.86
C GLN A 483 -11.48 15.58 3.45
N TYR A 484 -12.64 16.14 3.10
CA TYR A 484 -13.13 17.36 3.71
C TYR A 484 -13.35 17.18 5.22
N ASP A 485 -14.07 16.14 5.64
CA ASP A 485 -14.37 15.86 7.04
C ASP A 485 -13.10 15.62 7.87
N LEU A 486 -12.11 14.92 7.30
CA LEU A 486 -10.81 14.74 7.94
C LEU A 486 -10.04 16.04 8.13
N ASN A 487 -10.06 16.93 7.12
CA ASN A 487 -9.37 18.22 7.20
C ASN A 487 -10.13 19.27 8.04
N LYS A 488 -11.43 19.09 8.25
CA LYS A 488 -12.26 19.91 9.13
C LYS A 488 -12.04 19.61 10.62
N ARG A 489 -11.45 18.46 10.97
CA ARG A 489 -11.17 18.14 12.38
C ARG A 489 -10.29 19.21 13.00
N GLU A 490 -10.57 19.56 14.25
CA GLU A 490 -9.98 20.70 14.96
C GLU A 490 -8.44 20.70 14.91
N SER A 491 -7.80 19.58 15.14
CA SER A 491 -6.33 19.45 15.09
C SER A 491 -5.75 19.74 13.70
N ALA A 492 -6.37 19.21 12.63
CA ALA A 492 -5.91 19.39 11.26
C ALA A 492 -6.14 20.82 10.77
N LEU A 493 -7.30 21.39 11.10
CA LEU A 493 -7.66 22.77 10.74
C LEU A 493 -6.75 23.77 11.47
N ASN A 494 -6.54 23.62 12.78
CA ASN A 494 -5.69 24.50 13.57
C ASN A 494 -4.23 24.46 13.11
N ALA A 495 -3.69 23.28 12.79
CA ALA A 495 -2.35 23.14 12.22
C ALA A 495 -2.22 23.88 10.88
N PHE A 496 -3.22 23.75 9.99
CA PHE A 496 -3.24 24.45 8.72
C PHE A 496 -3.36 25.97 8.90
N LEU A 497 -4.25 26.44 9.78
CA LEU A 497 -4.45 27.87 10.06
C LEU A 497 -3.19 28.50 10.66
N SER A 498 -2.52 27.84 11.59
CA SER A 498 -1.25 28.33 12.16
C SER A 498 -0.19 28.50 11.07
N ALA A 499 -0.05 27.53 10.16
CA ALA A 499 0.85 27.66 9.03
C ALA A 499 0.41 28.76 8.04
N ALA A 500 -0.90 28.98 7.83
CA ALA A 500 -1.43 30.01 6.96
C ALA A 500 -1.18 31.41 7.51
N ILE A 501 -1.30 31.62 8.81
CA ILE A 501 -0.99 32.89 9.46
C ILE A 501 0.46 33.29 9.17
N ASN A 502 1.40 32.41 9.39
CA ASN A 502 2.82 32.70 9.19
C ASN A 502 3.18 32.89 7.71
N ARG A 503 2.61 32.11 6.79
CA ARG A 503 3.01 32.07 5.38
C ARG A 503 2.24 33.03 4.48
N VAL A 504 1.00 33.38 4.83
CA VAL A 504 0.12 34.19 3.99
C VAL A 504 -0.28 35.48 4.69
N VAL A 505 -0.73 35.41 5.94
CA VAL A 505 -1.30 36.55 6.65
C VAL A 505 -0.24 37.57 7.06
N GLU A 506 0.85 37.16 7.68
CA GLU A 506 1.94 38.05 8.07
C GLU A 506 2.59 38.80 6.90
N PRO A 507 2.91 38.17 5.76
CA PRO A 507 3.41 38.88 4.60
C PRO A 507 2.43 39.92 4.06
N LEU A 508 1.12 39.62 4.02
CA LEU A 508 0.08 40.59 3.60
C LEU A 508 0.00 41.79 4.55
N GLN A 509 0.14 41.55 5.86
CA GLN A 509 0.17 42.64 6.85
C GLN A 509 1.40 43.54 6.70
N ARG A 510 2.56 42.98 6.40
CA ARG A 510 3.81 43.72 6.16
C ARG A 510 3.70 44.60 4.91
N GLN A 511 3.12 44.08 3.82
CA GLN A 511 2.88 44.86 2.59
C GLN A 511 1.90 45.98 2.83
N GLY A 512 0.84 45.77 3.61
CA GLY A 512 -0.12 46.81 3.96
C GLY A 512 0.49 47.95 4.80
N LYS A 513 1.49 47.67 5.63
CA LYS A 513 2.22 48.67 6.42
C LYS A 513 3.23 49.47 5.58
N GLN A 514 3.83 48.90 4.56
CA GLN A 514 4.77 49.58 3.65
C GLN A 514 4.07 50.57 2.69
N GLY A 515 2.77 50.40 2.44
CA GLY A 515 1.98 51.32 1.62
C GLY A 515 1.47 52.59 2.37
N GLN A 516 1.68 52.69 3.67
CA GLN A 516 1.37 53.91 4.40
C GLN A 516 2.53 54.88 4.23
N LEU A 517 2.29 55.95 3.46
CA LEU A 517 3.20 57.10 3.36
C LEU A 517 3.56 57.60 4.75
N PRO A 518 4.83 57.98 5.00
CA PRO A 518 5.20 58.58 6.27
C PRO A 518 4.35 59.83 6.52
N PRO A 519 3.96 60.09 7.78
CA PRO A 519 3.14 61.27 8.10
C PRO A 519 3.83 62.53 7.60
N ARG A 520 3.08 63.38 6.90
CA ARG A 520 3.59 64.66 6.42
C ARG A 520 4.30 65.38 7.57
N PRO A 521 5.53 65.89 7.36
CA PRO A 521 6.20 66.68 8.38
C PRO A 521 5.34 67.86 8.75
N GLN A 522 4.98 67.97 10.02
CA GLN A 522 4.29 69.14 10.56
C GLN A 522 5.18 70.35 10.32
N LYS A 523 4.67 71.33 9.56
CA LYS A 523 5.29 72.64 9.49
C LYS A 523 5.34 73.24 10.92
N ARG A 524 6.56 73.36 11.44
CA ARG A 524 6.76 74.17 12.66
C ARG A 524 6.43 75.59 12.39
N PRO A 525 5.81 76.31 13.33
CA PRO A 525 5.41 77.69 13.18
C PRO A 525 6.62 78.67 13.08
#